data_ddae0c7437f678dd4da1ef5bfa8a4117
#
_entry.id   ddae0c7437f678dd4da1ef5bfa8a4117
#
_cell.length_a   1.000
_cell.length_b   1.000
_cell.length_c   1.000
_cell.angle_alpha   90.00
_cell.angle_beta   90.00
_cell.angle_gamma   90.00
#
_symmetry.space_group_name_H-M   'P 1'
#
loop_
_entity.id
_entity.type
_entity.pdbx_description
1 polymer ?
#
loop_
_entity_poly.entity_id
_entity_poly.type
_entity_poly.pdbx_seq_one_letter_code
_entity_poly.pdbx_strand_id
1 'polypeptide(L)'
;MRPGVVLALVSACSLSLLGAAPGAGPEPLPASLADTGGGGQLIVAQAPDTKATTGTVSWWDLRDGEWVRAGSAPARFGAGGLVDGDTRVQGTNTTPTGLYDLPFGFGTEPAPAGTAVEYRAVNDSSWWCQDNDSRSYNRWTDPLPADCRAAESEHLVDFREQYAYALVIGFNYDRPVRGRGAGIFLHVNGRAATAGCVSVPKDDMRRILAWARPAAKPHIAIGTEHGATAVSRY
;
A
#
# COMPACT_ATOMS: atom_id res chain seq x y z
N MET A 1 -63.35 -67.82 19.47
CA MET A 1 -61.93 -67.57 19.40
C MET A 1 -61.71 -66.43 18.42
N ARG A 2 -61.32 -65.26 18.90
CA ARG A 2 -61.02 -64.07 18.09
C ARG A 2 -59.51 -63.82 18.19
N PRO A 3 -58.79 -63.62 17.10
CA PRO A 3 -57.37 -63.23 17.18
C PRO A 3 -57.24 -61.74 17.41
N GLY A 4 -56.39 -61.42 18.38
CA GLY A 4 -56.00 -60.04 18.68
C GLY A 4 -55.00 -59.47 17.69
N VAL A 5 -55.29 -58.22 17.25
CA VAL A 5 -54.39 -57.45 16.38
C VAL A 5 -53.41 -56.69 17.27
N VAL A 6 -52.12 -56.92 17.11
CA VAL A 6 -51.04 -56.18 17.75
C VAL A 6 -50.70 -55.00 16.82
N LEU A 7 -50.93 -53.80 17.29
CA LEU A 7 -50.55 -52.56 16.63
C LEU A 7 -49.11 -52.18 17.00
N ALA A 8 -48.20 -52.30 16.08
CA ALA A 8 -46.82 -51.86 16.28
C ALA A 8 -46.69 -50.35 15.98
N LEU A 9 -46.39 -49.57 17.02
CA LEU A 9 -46.04 -48.14 16.89
C LEU A 9 -44.59 -48.03 16.34
N VAL A 10 -44.49 -47.54 15.12
CA VAL A 10 -43.19 -47.14 14.55
C VAL A 10 -42.92 -45.68 14.96
N SER A 11 -41.97 -45.48 15.87
CA SER A 11 -41.50 -44.13 16.28
C SER A 11 -40.53 -43.65 15.23
N ALA A 12 -40.93 -42.65 14.41
CA ALA A 12 -40.06 -41.98 13.47
C ALA A 12 -39.15 -40.99 14.19
N CYS A 13 -37.89 -41.35 14.35
CA CYS A 13 -36.87 -40.47 14.90
C CYS A 13 -36.42 -39.49 13.79
N SER A 14 -36.92 -38.24 13.84
CA SER A 14 -36.51 -37.18 12.91
C SER A 14 -35.10 -36.70 13.33
N LEU A 15 -34.07 -37.10 12.59
CA LEU A 15 -32.74 -36.50 12.71
C LEU A 15 -32.79 -35.10 12.09
N SER A 16 -32.80 -34.07 12.92
CA SER A 16 -32.55 -32.70 12.49
C SER A 16 -31.07 -32.55 12.18
N LEU A 17 -30.72 -32.52 10.90
CA LEU A 17 -29.40 -32.08 10.42
C LEU A 17 -29.28 -30.57 10.75
N LEU A 18 -28.60 -30.23 11.85
CA LEU A 18 -28.05 -28.89 12.03
C LEU A 18 -27.01 -28.70 10.94
N GLY A 19 -27.36 -28.01 9.88
CA GLY A 19 -26.40 -27.49 8.93
C GLY A 19 -25.45 -26.53 9.66
N ALA A 20 -24.17 -26.89 9.77
CA ALA A 20 -23.16 -25.95 10.20
C ALA A 20 -23.20 -24.75 9.25
N ALA A 21 -23.39 -23.55 9.81
CA ALA A 21 -23.22 -22.32 9.04
C ALA A 21 -21.83 -22.35 8.39
N PRO A 22 -21.67 -21.94 7.11
CA PRO A 22 -20.35 -21.84 6.53
C PRO A 22 -19.52 -20.95 7.43
N GLY A 23 -18.41 -21.49 7.97
CA GLY A 23 -17.49 -20.75 8.81
C GLY A 23 -17.09 -19.48 8.07
N ALA A 24 -17.25 -18.32 8.70
CA ALA A 24 -16.80 -17.06 8.16
C ALA A 24 -15.32 -17.26 7.77
N GLY A 25 -14.99 -17.02 6.49
CA GLY A 25 -13.60 -17.02 6.03
C GLY A 25 -12.79 -16.03 6.87
N PRO A 26 -11.46 -16.10 6.86
CA PRO A 26 -10.64 -15.16 7.61
C PRO A 26 -11.05 -13.72 7.25
N GLU A 27 -11.19 -12.88 8.27
CA GLU A 27 -11.60 -11.49 8.11
C GLU A 27 -10.67 -10.77 7.11
N PRO A 28 -11.19 -9.95 6.19
CA PRO A 28 -10.36 -9.21 5.24
C PRO A 28 -9.33 -8.36 5.97
N LEU A 29 -8.08 -8.41 5.51
CA LEU A 29 -6.95 -7.70 6.14
C LEU A 29 -7.22 -6.23 6.50
N PRO A 30 -7.85 -5.40 5.63
CA PRO A 30 -8.18 -4.02 6.00
C PRO A 30 -9.10 -3.89 7.21
N ALA A 31 -9.98 -4.86 7.47
CA ALA A 31 -10.89 -4.82 8.62
C ALA A 31 -10.17 -4.99 9.96
N SER A 32 -8.97 -5.59 9.96
CA SER A 32 -8.12 -5.73 11.15
C SER A 32 -7.25 -4.51 11.46
N LEU A 33 -7.22 -3.51 10.57
CA LEU A 33 -6.41 -2.30 10.76
C LEU A 33 -7.12 -1.28 11.64
N ALA A 34 -6.35 -0.55 12.44
CA ALA A 34 -6.86 0.50 13.31
C ALA A 34 -7.46 1.68 12.52
N ASP A 35 -6.95 1.95 11.32
CA ASP A 35 -7.41 3.01 10.43
C ASP A 35 -7.18 2.63 8.95
N THR A 36 -8.14 2.97 8.10
CA THR A 36 -8.09 2.75 6.65
C THR A 36 -8.14 4.03 5.84
N GLY A 37 -8.10 5.21 6.50
CA GLY A 37 -8.19 6.53 5.88
C GLY A 37 -9.60 6.96 5.50
N GLY A 38 -10.62 6.14 5.76
CA GLY A 38 -12.02 6.46 5.46
C GLY A 38 -12.34 6.54 3.97
N GLY A 39 -11.45 6.06 3.09
CA GLY A 39 -11.67 5.93 1.65
C GLY A 39 -12.29 4.59 1.27
N GLY A 40 -12.70 4.48 0.00
CA GLY A 40 -13.22 3.25 -0.60
C GLY A 40 -12.16 2.36 -1.24
N GLN A 41 -10.89 2.77 -1.23
CA GLN A 41 -9.76 1.99 -1.74
C GLN A 41 -8.58 2.04 -0.78
N LEU A 42 -7.95 0.89 -0.54
CA LEU A 42 -6.81 0.76 0.35
C LEU A 42 -5.75 -0.15 -0.26
N ILE A 43 -4.51 0.30 -0.25
CA ILE A 43 -3.32 -0.54 -0.44
C ILE A 43 -2.81 -0.92 0.95
N VAL A 44 -2.50 -2.20 1.16
CA VAL A 44 -1.84 -2.66 2.39
C VAL A 44 -0.48 -3.24 2.01
N ALA A 45 0.58 -2.62 2.51
CA ALA A 45 1.96 -3.06 2.34
C ALA A 45 2.46 -3.65 3.66
N GLN A 46 2.65 -4.96 3.71
CA GLN A 46 3.02 -5.69 4.92
C GLN A 46 4.36 -6.39 4.78
N ALA A 47 5.19 -6.25 5.78
CA ALA A 47 6.38 -7.06 6.00
C ALA A 47 6.17 -8.03 7.17
N PRO A 48 6.85 -9.19 7.23
CA PRO A 48 6.74 -10.10 8.38
C PRO A 48 7.12 -9.45 9.71
N ASP A 49 8.16 -8.64 9.70
CA ASP A 49 8.64 -7.88 10.87
C ASP A 49 9.37 -6.60 10.44
N THR A 50 9.82 -5.79 11.41
CA THR A 50 10.46 -4.50 11.16
C THR A 50 11.86 -4.59 10.54
N LYS A 51 12.51 -5.74 10.51
CA LYS A 51 13.83 -5.95 9.88
C LYS A 51 13.71 -6.51 8.46
N ALA A 52 12.51 -6.97 8.08
CA ALA A 52 12.30 -7.57 6.77
C ALA A 52 12.40 -6.52 5.66
N THR A 53 13.03 -6.91 4.56
CA THR A 53 13.15 -6.10 3.34
C THR A 53 12.24 -6.59 2.21
N THR A 54 11.44 -7.62 2.50
CA THR A 54 10.45 -8.21 1.58
C THR A 54 9.15 -8.47 2.31
N GLY A 55 8.07 -8.58 1.56
CA GLY A 55 6.74 -8.87 2.07
C GLY A 55 5.71 -8.85 0.96
N THR A 56 4.54 -8.31 1.23
CA THR A 56 3.39 -8.32 0.31
C THR A 56 2.76 -6.94 0.24
N VAL A 57 2.36 -6.54 -0.97
CA VAL A 57 1.40 -5.46 -1.22
C VAL A 57 0.10 -6.09 -1.68
N SER A 58 -1.02 -5.70 -1.09
CA SER A 58 -2.37 -6.04 -1.54
C SER A 58 -3.20 -4.79 -1.70
N TRP A 59 -4.17 -4.79 -2.63
CA TRP A 59 -5.06 -3.65 -2.84
C TRP A 59 -6.50 -4.10 -2.83
N TRP A 60 -7.37 -3.24 -2.25
CA TRP A 60 -8.71 -3.59 -1.79
C TRP A 60 -9.70 -2.50 -2.14
N ASP A 61 -10.90 -2.90 -2.54
CA ASP A 61 -12.06 -2.03 -2.70
C ASP A 61 -13.04 -2.24 -1.54
N LEU A 62 -13.57 -1.17 -0.97
CA LEU A 62 -14.73 -1.22 -0.07
C LEU A 62 -16.00 -1.28 -0.92
N ARG A 63 -16.74 -2.38 -0.82
CA ARG A 63 -18.00 -2.62 -1.56
C ARG A 63 -19.06 -3.05 -0.57
N ASP A 64 -20.17 -2.33 -0.54
CA ASP A 64 -21.31 -2.63 0.35
C ASP A 64 -20.92 -2.81 1.83
N GLY A 65 -19.90 -2.06 2.29
CA GLY A 65 -19.37 -2.13 3.64
C GLY A 65 -18.32 -3.21 3.90
N GLU A 66 -18.00 -4.02 2.89
CA GLU A 66 -17.01 -5.10 3.00
C GLU A 66 -15.77 -4.84 2.15
N TRP A 67 -14.59 -5.19 2.67
CA TRP A 67 -13.34 -5.11 1.92
C TRP A 67 -13.17 -6.30 1.00
N VAL A 68 -13.09 -6.04 -0.30
CA VAL A 68 -12.88 -7.05 -1.33
C VAL A 68 -11.50 -6.85 -1.95
N ARG A 69 -10.67 -7.90 -1.91
CA ARG A 69 -9.33 -7.85 -2.48
C ARG A 69 -9.37 -7.79 -4.00
N ALA A 70 -8.82 -6.70 -4.58
CA ALA A 70 -8.68 -6.51 -6.01
C ALA A 70 -7.38 -7.14 -6.57
N GLY A 71 -6.34 -7.26 -5.73
CA GLY A 71 -5.10 -7.91 -6.13
C GLY A 71 -4.06 -8.01 -5.01
N SER A 72 -2.95 -8.68 -5.31
CA SER A 72 -1.81 -8.84 -4.41
C SER A 72 -0.54 -9.12 -5.21
N ALA A 73 0.61 -8.66 -4.70
CA ALA A 73 1.92 -8.84 -5.31
C ALA A 73 3.01 -8.99 -4.23
N PRO A 74 4.12 -9.70 -4.53
CA PRO A 74 5.30 -9.63 -3.69
C PRO A 74 5.85 -8.20 -3.68
N ALA A 75 6.34 -7.75 -2.52
CA ALA A 75 6.85 -6.41 -2.34
C ALA A 75 8.27 -6.40 -1.78
N ARG A 76 8.97 -5.27 -2.00
CA ARG A 76 10.23 -4.97 -1.34
C ARG A 76 10.12 -3.66 -0.59
N PHE A 77 10.87 -3.59 0.49
CA PHE A 77 10.94 -2.45 1.40
C PHE A 77 12.37 -1.92 1.50
N GLY A 78 12.58 -0.94 2.33
CA GLY A 78 13.87 -0.32 2.60
C GLY A 78 14.93 -1.32 3.06
N ALA A 79 16.18 -1.12 2.66
CA ALA A 79 17.30 -1.96 3.08
C ALA A 79 17.55 -1.92 4.59
N GLY A 80 17.09 -0.86 5.27
CA GLY A 80 17.07 -0.74 6.73
C GLY A 80 15.83 -1.35 7.40
N GLY A 81 14.95 -2.02 6.64
CA GLY A 81 13.67 -2.54 7.14
C GLY A 81 12.60 -1.44 7.26
N LEU A 82 11.72 -1.57 8.27
CA LEU A 82 10.63 -0.65 8.54
C LEU A 82 10.84 0.08 9.87
N VAL A 83 10.37 1.32 9.96
CA VAL A 83 10.41 2.13 11.18
C VAL A 83 9.14 2.97 11.25
N ASP A 84 8.71 3.34 12.46
CA ASP A 84 7.61 4.26 12.64
C ASP A 84 7.85 5.58 11.88
N GLY A 85 6.86 6.01 11.07
CA GLY A 85 6.99 7.20 10.22
C GLY A 85 7.26 8.48 11.02
N ASP A 86 6.73 8.59 12.25
CA ASP A 86 6.96 9.76 13.08
C ASP A 86 8.40 9.86 13.61
N THR A 87 9.08 8.74 13.74
CA THR A 87 10.47 8.66 14.25
C THR A 87 11.51 8.42 13.18
N ARG A 88 11.08 8.25 11.91
CA ARG A 88 11.99 8.00 10.79
C ARG A 88 12.99 9.13 10.60
N VAL A 89 14.24 8.77 10.27
CA VAL A 89 15.33 9.71 9.95
C VAL A 89 15.75 9.52 8.49
N GLN A 90 16.01 10.64 7.80
CA GLN A 90 16.50 10.65 6.42
C GLN A 90 17.83 9.90 6.31
N GLY A 91 18.04 9.17 5.21
CA GLY A 91 19.28 8.44 4.97
C GLY A 91 19.40 7.07 5.66
N THR A 92 18.41 6.66 6.47
CA THR A 92 18.44 5.35 7.16
C THR A 92 18.03 4.18 6.26
N ASN A 93 17.58 4.44 5.03
CA ASN A 93 17.04 3.44 4.10
C ASN A 93 15.89 2.60 4.68
N THR A 94 15.13 3.16 5.64
CA THR A 94 13.97 2.48 6.24
C THR A 94 12.68 2.91 5.56
N THR A 95 11.73 1.98 5.43
CA THR A 95 10.36 2.28 4.98
C THR A 95 9.53 2.78 6.16
N PRO A 96 8.87 3.95 6.05
CA PRO A 96 8.02 4.47 7.13
C PRO A 96 6.74 3.63 7.24
N THR A 97 6.44 3.12 8.44
CA THR A 97 5.11 2.55 8.74
C THR A 97 4.10 3.66 8.99
N GLY A 98 2.84 3.41 8.67
CA GLY A 98 1.75 4.37 8.84
C GLY A 98 0.69 4.27 7.75
N LEU A 99 -0.27 5.19 7.81
CA LEU A 99 -1.33 5.36 6.84
C LEU A 99 -1.12 6.67 6.08
N TYR A 100 -1.06 6.59 4.75
CA TYR A 100 -0.74 7.73 3.90
C TYR A 100 -1.72 7.83 2.74
N ASP A 101 -2.00 9.04 2.29
CA ASP A 101 -2.65 9.30 1.02
C ASP A 101 -1.72 9.03 -0.18
N LEU A 102 -2.28 9.10 -1.38
CA LEU A 102 -1.57 8.90 -2.64
C LEU A 102 -1.77 10.13 -3.53
N PRO A 103 -0.95 11.19 -3.38
CA PRO A 103 -1.15 12.49 -4.02
C PRO A 103 -1.24 12.44 -5.54
N PHE A 104 -0.32 11.75 -6.21
CA PHE A 104 -0.30 11.58 -7.67
C PHE A 104 0.63 10.44 -8.09
N GLY A 105 0.47 10.00 -9.34
CA GLY A 105 1.38 9.08 -10.00
C GLY A 105 2.38 9.79 -10.89
N PHE A 106 3.48 9.11 -11.20
CA PHE A 106 4.44 9.59 -12.18
C PHE A 106 5.16 8.43 -12.86
N GLY A 107 5.86 8.73 -13.95
CA GLY A 107 6.72 7.72 -14.57
C GLY A 107 7.45 8.17 -15.80
N THR A 108 8.48 7.40 -16.16
CA THR A 108 9.24 7.54 -17.40
C THR A 108 8.53 6.92 -18.59
N GLU A 109 7.52 6.08 -18.34
CA GLU A 109 6.63 5.52 -19.36
C GLU A 109 5.26 6.22 -19.32
N PRO A 110 4.51 6.22 -20.42
CA PRO A 110 3.16 6.77 -20.46
C PRO A 110 2.25 6.11 -19.42
N ALA A 111 1.31 6.89 -18.86
CA ALA A 111 0.33 6.36 -17.92
C ALA A 111 -0.34 5.10 -18.47
N PRO A 112 -0.46 4.02 -17.67
CA PRO A 112 -1.22 2.84 -18.06
C PRO A 112 -2.65 3.18 -18.44
N ALA A 113 -3.22 2.46 -19.41
CA ALA A 113 -4.62 2.61 -19.75
C ALA A 113 -5.51 2.40 -18.51
N GLY A 114 -6.48 3.29 -18.30
CA GLY A 114 -7.37 3.27 -17.13
C GLY A 114 -6.85 4.06 -15.92
N THR A 115 -5.64 4.62 -15.95
CA THR A 115 -5.14 5.50 -14.89
C THR A 115 -6.04 6.73 -14.75
N ALA A 116 -6.62 6.91 -13.55
CA ALA A 116 -7.50 8.03 -13.23
C ALA A 116 -6.88 9.03 -12.25
N VAL A 117 -5.80 8.66 -11.55
CA VAL A 117 -5.02 9.57 -10.72
C VAL A 117 -4.27 10.57 -11.59
N GLU A 118 -4.01 11.78 -11.07
CA GLU A 118 -3.07 12.69 -11.73
C GLU A 118 -1.76 11.95 -12.03
N TYR A 119 -1.26 12.07 -13.25
CA TYR A 119 -0.03 11.37 -13.64
C TYR A 119 0.93 12.32 -14.33
N ARG A 120 2.14 12.41 -13.81
CA ARG A 120 3.20 13.30 -14.30
C ARG A 120 4.21 12.50 -15.10
N ALA A 121 4.42 12.88 -16.36
CA ALA A 121 5.50 12.31 -17.17
C ALA A 121 6.85 12.83 -16.66
N VAL A 122 7.79 11.90 -16.40
CA VAL A 122 9.17 12.23 -16.07
C VAL A 122 9.92 12.63 -17.34
N ASN A 123 10.66 13.74 -17.27
CA ASN A 123 11.54 14.24 -18.31
C ASN A 123 12.91 14.60 -17.71
N ASP A 124 13.84 15.09 -18.55
CA ASP A 124 15.22 15.39 -18.16
C ASP A 124 15.34 16.55 -17.13
N SER A 125 14.27 17.30 -16.86
CA SER A 125 14.24 18.37 -15.85
C SER A 125 13.46 17.99 -14.58
N SER A 126 12.93 16.76 -14.50
CA SER A 126 12.11 16.29 -13.38
C SER A 126 12.96 15.81 -12.21
N TRP A 127 12.75 16.39 -11.04
CA TRP A 127 13.46 16.09 -9.80
C TRP A 127 12.52 15.88 -8.63
N TRP A 128 12.99 15.13 -7.64
CA TRP A 128 12.42 15.13 -6.29
C TRP A 128 13.42 15.77 -5.34
N CYS A 129 13.13 16.98 -4.87
CA CYS A 129 14.02 17.69 -3.95
C CYS A 129 13.99 17.04 -2.57
N GLN A 130 15.14 16.57 -2.08
CA GLN A 130 15.32 15.97 -0.76
C GLN A 130 16.27 16.78 0.14
N ASP A 131 16.71 17.95 -0.34
CA ASP A 131 17.59 18.85 0.38
C ASP A 131 16.87 19.50 1.56
N ASN A 132 17.30 19.18 2.77
CA ASN A 132 16.73 19.71 4.01
C ASN A 132 16.78 21.24 4.13
N ASP A 133 17.65 21.90 3.39
CA ASP A 133 17.79 23.36 3.43
C ASP A 133 16.87 24.07 2.41
N SER A 134 16.35 23.34 1.40
CA SER A 134 15.49 23.88 0.37
C SER A 134 14.07 24.15 0.86
N ARG A 135 13.42 25.18 0.30
CA ARG A 135 11.98 25.42 0.48
C ARG A 135 11.13 24.37 -0.24
N SER A 136 11.72 23.70 -1.24
CA SER A 136 11.10 22.61 -1.99
C SER A 136 11.35 21.23 -1.40
N TYR A 137 11.81 21.13 -0.15
CA TYR A 137 12.04 19.86 0.52
C TYR A 137 10.81 18.94 0.44
N ASN A 138 11.04 17.70 0.03
CA ASN A 138 10.04 16.67 -0.21
C ASN A 138 8.98 17.06 -1.23
N ARG A 139 9.40 17.64 -2.36
CA ARG A 139 8.53 18.04 -3.46
C ARG A 139 9.08 17.61 -4.81
N TRP A 140 8.15 17.33 -5.72
CA TRP A 140 8.43 17.31 -7.15
C TRP A 140 8.80 18.72 -7.60
N THR A 141 9.86 18.85 -8.38
CA THR A 141 10.28 20.09 -9.03
C THR A 141 10.64 19.84 -10.48
N ASP A 142 10.35 20.82 -11.33
CA ASP A 142 10.66 20.79 -12.76
C ASP A 142 10.79 22.22 -13.26
N PRO A 143 12.03 22.74 -13.41
CA PRO A 143 13.32 22.13 -13.07
C PRO A 143 13.64 22.18 -11.57
N LEU A 144 14.83 21.65 -11.21
CA LEU A 144 15.37 21.75 -9.85
C LEU A 144 15.59 23.23 -9.49
N PRO A 145 15.01 23.76 -8.39
CA PRO A 145 15.20 25.15 -7.98
C PRO A 145 16.61 25.41 -7.45
N ALA A 146 17.08 26.64 -7.57
CA ALA A 146 18.46 27.03 -7.23
C ALA A 146 18.82 26.80 -5.75
N ASP A 147 17.82 26.76 -4.84
CA ASP A 147 18.00 26.50 -3.42
C ASP A 147 17.95 25.01 -3.06
N CYS A 148 17.79 24.11 -4.05
CA CYS A 148 17.81 22.66 -3.84
C CYS A 148 19.04 22.05 -4.49
N ARG A 149 19.90 21.45 -3.68
CA ARG A 149 21.14 20.83 -4.15
C ARG A 149 20.86 19.51 -4.89
N ALA A 150 21.39 19.38 -6.10
CA ALA A 150 21.24 18.16 -6.91
C ALA A 150 21.81 16.93 -6.22
N ALA A 151 22.94 17.08 -5.50
CA ALA A 151 23.58 15.98 -4.74
C ALA A 151 22.73 15.45 -3.58
N GLU A 152 21.75 16.24 -3.11
CA GLU A 152 20.82 15.88 -2.03
C GLU A 152 19.43 15.52 -2.58
N SER A 153 19.31 15.27 -3.89
CA SER A 153 18.01 15.13 -4.55
C SER A 153 18.02 14.00 -5.57
N GLU A 154 16.86 13.51 -5.94
CA GLU A 154 16.73 12.50 -6.99
C GLU A 154 16.42 13.15 -8.33
N HIS A 155 17.30 12.95 -9.31
CA HIS A 155 17.01 13.18 -10.72
C HIS A 155 16.18 11.99 -11.22
N LEU A 156 14.88 12.17 -11.36
CA LEU A 156 13.94 11.06 -11.53
C LEU A 156 14.17 10.24 -12.79
N VAL A 157 14.69 10.88 -13.85
CA VAL A 157 14.99 10.18 -15.11
C VAL A 157 16.15 9.18 -15.00
N ASP A 158 17.01 9.30 -14.00
CA ASP A 158 18.14 8.38 -13.80
C ASP A 158 17.69 6.98 -13.33
N PHE A 159 16.45 6.87 -12.82
CA PHE A 159 15.83 5.64 -12.32
C PHE A 159 14.79 5.08 -13.29
N ARG A 160 15.09 5.04 -14.58
CA ARG A 160 14.12 4.73 -15.66
C ARG A 160 13.34 3.44 -15.44
N GLU A 161 13.99 2.38 -14.97
CA GLU A 161 13.33 1.08 -14.75
C GLU A 161 12.43 1.13 -13.51
N GLN A 162 12.97 1.65 -12.40
CA GLN A 162 12.25 1.72 -11.13
C GLN A 162 11.09 2.71 -11.19
N TYR A 163 11.30 3.83 -11.86
CA TYR A 163 10.28 4.86 -12.06
C TYR A 163 9.60 4.79 -13.43
N ALA A 164 9.61 3.57 -14.06
CA ALA A 164 8.73 3.35 -15.22
C ALA A 164 7.28 3.70 -14.85
N TYR A 165 6.87 3.34 -13.64
CA TYR A 165 5.58 3.66 -13.03
C TYR A 165 5.74 3.85 -11.53
N ALA A 166 5.17 4.90 -10.97
CA ALA A 166 5.20 5.17 -9.54
C ALA A 166 3.94 5.90 -9.04
N LEU A 167 3.64 5.75 -7.75
CA LEU A 167 2.71 6.54 -6.97
C LEU A 167 3.45 7.20 -5.82
N VAL A 168 3.24 8.48 -5.60
CA VAL A 168 3.76 9.17 -4.42
C VAL A 168 3.00 8.68 -3.20
N ILE A 169 3.74 8.29 -2.17
CA ILE A 169 3.19 8.02 -0.83
C ILE A 169 3.28 9.31 -0.03
N GLY A 170 2.17 9.78 0.54
CA GLY A 170 2.05 11.06 1.22
C GLY A 170 2.82 11.18 2.54
N PHE A 171 3.82 10.30 2.75
CA PHE A 171 4.71 10.37 3.90
C PHE A 171 5.46 11.70 3.93
N ASN A 172 5.35 12.42 5.05
CA ASN A 172 6.05 13.70 5.27
C ASN A 172 5.83 14.71 4.11
N TYR A 173 4.68 14.64 3.42
CA TYR A 173 4.44 15.39 2.19
C TYR A 173 3.74 16.71 2.44
N ASP A 174 2.57 16.77 3.07
CA ASP A 174 1.78 18.00 3.20
C ASP A 174 2.47 19.06 4.05
N ARG A 175 3.03 18.66 5.17
CA ARG A 175 3.77 19.51 6.11
C ARG A 175 5.13 18.90 6.40
N PRO A 176 6.11 19.02 5.50
CA PRO A 176 7.36 18.32 5.62
C PRO A 176 8.13 18.74 6.90
N VAL A 177 8.52 17.74 7.68
CA VAL A 177 9.45 17.89 8.80
C VAL A 177 10.84 17.55 8.26
N ARG A 178 11.74 18.52 8.29
CA ARG A 178 13.12 18.38 7.82
C ARG A 178 13.86 17.29 8.58
N GLY A 179 14.64 16.48 7.89
CA GLY A 179 15.37 15.36 8.49
C GLY A 179 14.56 14.09 8.70
N ARG A 180 13.22 14.12 8.58
CA ARG A 180 12.38 12.91 8.69
C ARG A 180 12.49 12.02 7.46
N GLY A 181 12.77 12.61 6.30
CA GLY A 181 12.94 11.93 5.03
C GLY A 181 11.95 12.41 3.97
N ALA A 182 12.32 12.16 2.73
CA ALA A 182 11.65 12.62 1.51
C ALA A 182 11.64 11.51 0.46
N GLY A 183 10.82 11.65 -0.59
CA GLY A 183 10.85 10.76 -1.74
C GLY A 183 10.46 9.31 -1.42
N ILE A 184 9.35 9.10 -0.73
CA ILE A 184 8.81 7.77 -0.47
C ILE A 184 7.71 7.47 -1.50
N PHE A 185 7.92 6.42 -2.30
CA PHE A 185 7.05 6.05 -3.42
C PHE A 185 6.68 4.57 -3.36
N LEU A 186 5.56 4.23 -4.00
CA LEU A 186 5.27 2.88 -4.46
C LEU A 186 5.66 2.82 -5.95
N HIS A 187 6.62 1.96 -6.31
CA HIS A 187 7.22 1.95 -7.65
C HIS A 187 7.57 0.53 -8.15
N VAL A 188 8.12 0.44 -9.36
CA VAL A 188 8.55 -0.83 -9.95
C VAL A 188 9.80 -1.38 -9.26
N ASN A 189 9.85 -2.70 -9.02
CA ASN A 189 11.01 -3.36 -8.42
C ASN A 189 12.32 -3.05 -9.16
N GLY A 190 13.35 -2.70 -8.39
CA GLY A 190 14.73 -2.77 -8.81
C GLY A 190 15.37 -4.15 -8.55
N ARG A 191 16.69 -4.20 -8.46
CA ARG A 191 17.44 -5.47 -8.24
C ARG A 191 17.48 -5.90 -6.76
N ALA A 192 17.37 -4.94 -5.84
CA ALA A 192 17.55 -5.14 -4.40
C ALA A 192 16.44 -4.48 -3.58
N ALA A 193 16.58 -4.48 -2.25
CA ALA A 193 15.79 -3.66 -1.34
C ALA A 193 15.91 -2.17 -1.70
N THR A 194 14.93 -1.35 -1.31
CA THR A 194 14.86 0.06 -1.67
C THR A 194 15.66 0.96 -0.71
N ALA A 195 15.73 2.25 -1.00
CA ALA A 195 16.24 3.25 -0.06
C ALA A 195 15.17 3.76 0.94
N GLY A 196 14.02 3.07 1.01
CA GLY A 196 12.90 3.40 1.90
C GLY A 196 11.53 3.34 1.24
N CYS A 197 11.47 3.28 -0.07
CA CYS A 197 10.25 3.10 -0.85
C CYS A 197 9.63 1.71 -0.66
N VAL A 198 8.40 1.54 -1.13
CA VAL A 198 7.78 0.24 -1.38
C VAL A 198 7.87 -0.06 -2.87
N SER A 199 8.23 -1.27 -3.27
CA SER A 199 8.27 -1.61 -4.68
C SER A 199 7.62 -2.97 -4.97
N VAL A 200 7.06 -3.10 -6.19
CA VAL A 200 6.32 -4.27 -6.67
C VAL A 200 6.72 -4.59 -8.12
N PRO A 201 6.41 -5.78 -8.66
CA PRO A 201 6.62 -6.09 -10.07
C PRO A 201 5.96 -5.06 -10.99
N LYS A 202 6.55 -4.82 -12.18
CA LYS A 202 6.11 -3.79 -13.14
C LYS A 202 4.63 -3.94 -13.54
N ASP A 203 4.19 -5.17 -13.81
CA ASP A 203 2.80 -5.39 -14.22
C ASP A 203 1.80 -5.15 -13.08
N ASP A 204 2.20 -5.42 -11.84
CA ASP A 204 1.37 -5.13 -10.68
C ASP A 204 1.31 -3.62 -10.42
N MET A 205 2.41 -2.88 -10.61
CA MET A 205 2.40 -1.41 -10.53
C MET A 205 1.45 -0.80 -11.58
N ARG A 206 1.44 -1.33 -12.81
CA ARG A 206 0.47 -0.92 -13.84
C ARG A 206 -0.97 -1.19 -13.42
N ARG A 207 -1.24 -2.37 -12.84
CA ARG A 207 -2.58 -2.72 -12.33
C ARG A 207 -3.01 -1.80 -11.20
N ILE A 208 -2.12 -1.47 -10.27
CA ILE A 208 -2.40 -0.55 -9.16
C ILE A 208 -2.73 0.84 -9.67
N LEU A 209 -1.96 1.39 -10.63
CA LEU A 209 -2.24 2.70 -11.24
C LEU A 209 -3.59 2.72 -11.97
N ALA A 210 -3.93 1.66 -12.72
CA ALA A 210 -5.22 1.56 -13.41
C ALA A 210 -6.39 1.34 -12.43
N TRP A 211 -6.13 0.76 -11.27
CA TRP A 211 -7.13 0.52 -10.23
C TRP A 211 -7.41 1.75 -9.36
N ALA A 212 -6.39 2.55 -9.03
CA ALA A 212 -6.52 3.69 -8.12
C ALA A 212 -7.42 4.79 -8.70
N ARG A 213 -8.48 5.16 -7.97
CA ARG A 213 -9.46 6.18 -8.37
C ARG A 213 -9.52 7.29 -7.33
N PRO A 214 -9.23 8.55 -7.68
CA PRO A 214 -9.28 9.68 -6.74
C PRO A 214 -10.63 9.82 -6.03
N ALA A 215 -11.74 9.54 -6.72
CA ALA A 215 -13.08 9.58 -6.13
C ALA A 215 -13.27 8.58 -4.98
N ALA A 216 -12.52 7.47 -4.98
CA ALA A 216 -12.51 6.49 -3.91
C ALA A 216 -11.52 6.81 -2.78
N LYS A 217 -10.78 7.91 -2.87
CA LYS A 217 -9.79 8.37 -1.88
C LYS A 217 -8.82 7.24 -1.47
N PRO A 218 -8.02 6.71 -2.40
CA PRO A 218 -7.10 5.62 -2.12
C PRO A 218 -6.06 6.03 -1.08
N HIS A 219 -5.78 5.13 -0.14
CA HIS A 219 -4.70 5.27 0.85
C HIS A 219 -3.77 4.07 0.77
N ILE A 220 -2.59 4.19 1.37
CA ILE A 220 -1.68 3.08 1.61
C ILE A 220 -1.39 2.94 3.10
N ALA A 221 -1.63 1.76 3.63
CA ALA A 221 -1.24 1.35 4.97
C ALA A 221 0.05 0.54 4.90
N ILE A 222 1.09 0.98 5.58
CA ILE A 222 2.40 0.30 5.62
C ILE A 222 2.65 -0.18 7.05
N GLY A 223 2.92 -1.46 7.23
CA GLY A 223 3.15 -2.03 8.56
C GLY A 223 3.75 -3.42 8.53
N THR A 224 3.66 -4.10 9.67
CA THR A 224 4.10 -5.49 9.83
C THR A 224 2.90 -6.41 10.06
N GLU A 225 3.07 -7.71 9.80
CA GLU A 225 2.05 -8.72 10.06
C GLU A 225 1.75 -8.86 11.55
N HIS A 226 2.76 -8.61 12.38
CA HIS A 226 2.68 -8.73 13.83
C HIS A 226 3.18 -7.47 14.50
N GLY A 227 2.41 -6.92 15.42
CA GLY A 227 2.79 -5.80 16.26
C GLY A 227 1.99 -4.51 16.05
N ALA A 228 2.27 -3.52 16.87
CA ALA A 228 1.57 -2.24 16.94
C ALA A 228 1.86 -1.28 15.76
N THR A 229 2.67 -1.71 14.81
CA THR A 229 3.01 -0.94 13.60
C THR A 229 1.96 -1.03 12.51
N ALA A 230 0.85 -1.71 12.75
CA ALA A 230 -0.27 -1.69 11.86
C ALA A 230 -1.01 -0.36 12.03
N VAL A 231 -0.59 0.61 11.24
CA VAL A 231 -1.40 1.77 10.89
C VAL A 231 -1.86 2.61 12.08
N SER A 232 -0.94 3.32 12.68
CA SER A 232 -1.26 4.51 13.44
C SER A 232 -1.61 5.65 12.49
N ARG A 233 -2.49 6.56 12.88
CA ARG A 233 -2.68 7.83 12.18
C ARG A 233 -1.43 8.68 12.36
N TYR A 234 -1.00 9.31 11.28
CA TYR A 234 0.01 10.36 11.30
C TYR A 234 -0.60 11.70 10.96
#